data_c559ba693fa7949ad4cee27ba7836e12
#
_entry.id   c559ba693fa7949ad4cee27ba7836e12
#
_cell.length_a   1.000
_cell.length_b   1.000
_cell.length_c   1.000
_cell.angle_alpha   90.00
_cell.angle_beta   90.00
_cell.angle_gamma   90.00
#
_symmetry.space_group_name_H-M   'P 1'
#
loop_
_entity.id
_entity.type
_entity.pdbx_description
1 polymer ?
#
loop_
_entity_poly.entity_id
_entity_poly.type
_entity_poly.pdbx_seq_one_letter_code
_entity_poly.pdbx_strand_id
1 'polypeptide(L)'
;MGQYKICVYAISKNEEKFVDRWMDSVSEADLVIVVDTGSIDRTVEKLRERGATVYEEKIIPWRFDEARNRALSHVPDDVDICVSIDLDEIHEPGWAAVLESAWSPEYTRAKYPYIWNHRSDGMPDQKYQREKIHRRHDFHWIRPVHEILEYTGEGGENEIWIEELVLHHYPDVSKPRSQYLPLLELSVKEDPSDDRATFWLGREYLYYQKYDSAIETLKQYLKLPAARWGEERSAAMRFIAQSYEKLQDGKAAVTWLFRAIEECPTVREPYLDFARLAYEEKNWPLVYTMVRSALSITQKSGSYLMEPECWGAELYDLGAVSAYYLGLYGKAEDHAEKACKMRPADERLKSNLELIRQRVQEQAD
;
A
#
# COMPACT_ATOMS: atom_id res chain seq x y z
N MET A 1 17.21 -33.33 -2.44
CA MET A 1 16.72 -32.68 -1.20
C MET A 1 17.64 -31.51 -0.97
N GLY A 2 17.08 -30.36 -0.73
CA GLY A 2 17.81 -29.15 -0.39
C GLY A 2 18.52 -29.27 0.96
N GLN A 3 19.26 -28.22 1.32
CA GLN A 3 19.94 -28.15 2.63
C GLN A 3 18.95 -27.94 3.77
N TYR A 4 17.81 -27.26 3.48
CA TYR A 4 16.75 -26.94 4.44
C TYR A 4 15.43 -27.52 3.98
N LYS A 5 14.58 -27.91 4.91
CA LYS A 5 13.20 -28.33 4.66
C LYS A 5 12.29 -27.09 4.64
N ILE A 6 11.77 -26.77 3.45
CA ILE A 6 10.95 -25.58 3.22
C ILE A 6 9.46 -25.96 3.17
N CYS A 7 8.64 -25.26 3.94
CA CYS A 7 7.19 -25.38 3.90
C CYS A 7 6.53 -24.05 3.50
N VAL A 8 5.76 -24.08 2.42
CA VAL A 8 4.82 -23.00 2.09
C VAL A 8 3.52 -23.24 2.84
N TYR A 9 3.01 -22.22 3.54
CA TYR A 9 1.71 -22.28 4.18
C TYR A 9 0.84 -21.08 3.81
N ALA A 10 -0.46 -21.30 3.64
CA ALA A 10 -1.41 -20.32 3.19
C ALA A 10 -2.79 -20.48 3.84
N ILE A 11 -3.62 -19.46 3.72
CA ILE A 11 -5.06 -19.52 3.96
C ILE A 11 -5.78 -19.33 2.63
N SER A 12 -6.94 -19.98 2.45
CA SER A 12 -7.72 -19.84 1.23
C SER A 12 -9.22 -19.64 1.49
N LYS A 13 -9.88 -18.94 0.57
CA LYS A 13 -11.34 -18.91 0.47
C LYS A 13 -11.78 -18.42 -0.91
N ASN A 14 -12.38 -19.32 -1.71
CA ASN A 14 -12.87 -19.05 -3.06
C ASN A 14 -11.78 -18.46 -3.98
N GLU A 15 -10.70 -19.23 -4.17
CA GLU A 15 -9.49 -18.84 -4.91
C GLU A 15 -9.25 -19.74 -6.13
N GLU A 16 -10.24 -20.50 -6.62
CA GLU A 16 -10.04 -21.53 -7.64
C GLU A 16 -9.30 -21.05 -8.90
N LYS A 17 -9.46 -19.77 -9.26
CA LYS A 17 -8.81 -19.17 -10.42
C LYS A 17 -7.30 -18.95 -10.26
N PHE A 18 -6.81 -18.90 -9.02
CA PHE A 18 -5.39 -18.70 -8.72
C PHE A 18 -4.64 -19.98 -8.46
N VAL A 19 -5.33 -21.07 -8.09
CA VAL A 19 -4.73 -22.31 -7.60
C VAL A 19 -3.65 -22.83 -8.54
N ASP A 20 -3.93 -22.94 -9.85
CA ASP A 20 -2.99 -23.58 -10.78
C ASP A 20 -1.68 -22.79 -10.85
N ARG A 21 -1.75 -21.47 -11.06
CA ARG A 21 -0.58 -20.59 -11.12
C ARG A 21 0.18 -20.56 -9.79
N TRP A 22 -0.55 -20.51 -8.68
CA TRP A 22 0.04 -20.48 -7.35
C TRP A 22 0.79 -21.80 -7.07
N MET A 23 0.17 -22.94 -7.32
CA MET A 23 0.79 -24.26 -7.12
C MET A 23 2.02 -24.47 -8.01
N ASP A 24 2.03 -23.93 -9.24
CA ASP A 24 3.24 -23.92 -10.09
C ASP A 24 4.38 -23.15 -9.41
N SER A 25 4.09 -21.97 -8.85
CA SER A 25 5.06 -21.09 -8.21
C SER A 25 5.62 -21.68 -6.90
N VAL A 26 4.82 -22.42 -6.12
CA VAL A 26 5.25 -23.00 -4.83
C VAL A 26 5.74 -24.44 -4.95
N SER A 27 5.81 -24.99 -6.16
CA SER A 27 6.23 -26.38 -6.43
C SER A 27 7.68 -26.70 -6.04
N GLU A 28 8.49 -25.68 -5.80
CA GLU A 28 9.88 -25.83 -5.34
C GLU A 28 9.99 -26.09 -3.83
N ALA A 29 8.91 -25.90 -3.05
CA ALA A 29 8.89 -26.20 -1.63
C ALA A 29 8.74 -27.72 -1.38
N ASP A 30 9.31 -28.21 -0.26
CA ASP A 30 9.14 -29.61 0.15
C ASP A 30 7.72 -29.93 0.60
N LEU A 31 7.02 -28.96 1.20
CA LEU A 31 5.65 -29.08 1.69
C LEU A 31 4.82 -27.84 1.31
N VAL A 32 3.55 -28.10 0.96
CA VAL A 32 2.54 -27.04 0.75
C VAL A 32 1.34 -27.35 1.62
N ILE A 33 1.03 -26.46 2.57
CA ILE A 33 -0.07 -26.59 3.53
C ILE A 33 -1.02 -25.42 3.36
N VAL A 34 -2.31 -25.70 3.24
CA VAL A 34 -3.35 -24.68 3.10
C VAL A 34 -4.46 -24.92 4.11
N VAL A 35 -4.84 -23.87 4.84
CA VAL A 35 -6.09 -23.88 5.63
C VAL A 35 -7.17 -23.18 4.80
N ASP A 36 -8.12 -23.96 4.34
CA ASP A 36 -9.32 -23.44 3.67
C ASP A 36 -10.38 -23.02 4.71
N THR A 37 -10.82 -21.79 4.61
CA THR A 37 -11.71 -21.16 5.60
C THR A 37 -13.18 -21.16 5.19
N GLY A 38 -13.53 -22.06 4.26
CA GLY A 38 -14.90 -22.29 3.82
C GLY A 38 -15.15 -21.87 2.38
N SER A 39 -14.33 -22.35 1.45
CA SER A 39 -14.58 -22.23 0.02
C SER A 39 -15.83 -23.01 -0.40
N ILE A 40 -16.55 -22.47 -1.37
CA ILE A 40 -17.74 -23.09 -1.98
C ILE A 40 -17.54 -23.33 -3.49
N ASP A 41 -16.38 -22.96 -4.03
CA ASP A 41 -15.92 -23.22 -5.39
C ASP A 41 -14.97 -24.45 -5.41
N ARG A 42 -14.24 -24.64 -6.49
CA ARG A 42 -13.31 -25.78 -6.62
C ARG A 42 -11.92 -25.57 -6.01
N THR A 43 -11.74 -24.55 -5.16
CA THR A 43 -10.42 -24.25 -4.55
C THR A 43 -9.83 -25.48 -3.85
N VAL A 44 -10.56 -26.10 -2.95
CA VAL A 44 -10.07 -27.26 -2.17
C VAL A 44 -9.76 -28.47 -3.05
N GLU A 45 -10.65 -28.78 -4.00
CA GLU A 45 -10.46 -29.87 -4.96
C GLU A 45 -9.15 -29.69 -5.74
N LYS A 46 -8.97 -28.52 -6.36
CA LYS A 46 -7.80 -28.20 -7.19
C LYS A 46 -6.49 -28.20 -6.38
N LEU A 47 -6.50 -27.64 -5.18
CA LEU A 47 -5.33 -27.66 -4.30
C LEU A 47 -4.87 -29.09 -3.99
N ARG A 48 -5.82 -29.98 -3.64
CA ARG A 48 -5.53 -31.41 -3.36
C ARG A 48 -5.05 -32.16 -4.61
N GLU A 49 -5.67 -31.94 -5.76
CA GLU A 49 -5.25 -32.49 -7.04
C GLU A 49 -3.82 -32.11 -7.42
N ARG A 50 -3.38 -30.90 -7.02
CA ARG A 50 -2.04 -30.37 -7.25
C ARG A 50 -1.03 -30.77 -6.17
N GLY A 51 -1.43 -31.53 -5.14
CA GLY A 51 -0.55 -32.09 -4.11
C GLY A 51 -0.42 -31.26 -2.83
N ALA A 52 -1.21 -30.21 -2.65
CA ALA A 52 -1.25 -29.50 -1.38
C ALA A 52 -1.97 -30.32 -0.29
N THR A 53 -1.48 -30.23 0.95
CA THR A 53 -2.21 -30.72 2.13
C THR A 53 -3.20 -29.65 2.56
N VAL A 54 -4.51 -29.93 2.45
CA VAL A 54 -5.56 -28.96 2.73
C VAL A 54 -6.36 -29.36 3.96
N TYR A 55 -6.41 -28.45 4.93
CA TYR A 55 -7.24 -28.50 6.12
C TYR A 55 -8.44 -27.57 5.94
N GLU A 56 -9.66 -28.07 6.17
CA GLU A 56 -10.87 -27.26 6.08
C GLU A 56 -11.29 -26.84 7.49
N GLU A 57 -11.11 -25.58 7.83
CA GLU A 57 -11.36 -25.03 9.17
C GLU A 57 -12.17 -23.76 9.11
N LYS A 58 -13.22 -23.67 9.93
CA LYS A 58 -14.03 -22.45 10.08
C LYS A 58 -13.45 -21.60 11.21
N ILE A 59 -13.13 -20.35 10.88
CA ILE A 59 -12.67 -19.36 11.86
C ILE A 59 -13.87 -18.51 12.28
N ILE A 60 -14.31 -18.62 13.55
CA ILE A 60 -15.47 -17.90 14.07
C ILE A 60 -15.14 -17.30 15.45
N PRO A 61 -15.21 -15.97 15.65
CA PRO A 61 -15.42 -14.96 14.61
C PRO A 61 -14.26 -14.92 13.61
N TRP A 62 -14.54 -14.41 12.39
CA TRP A 62 -13.50 -14.30 11.37
C TRP A 62 -12.40 -13.32 11.80
N ARG A 63 -11.13 -13.76 11.66
CA ARG A 63 -9.92 -12.95 11.82
C ARG A 63 -8.79 -13.58 10.99
N PHE A 64 -7.98 -12.73 10.37
CA PHE A 64 -6.90 -13.22 9.51
C PHE A 64 -5.75 -13.84 10.31
N ASP A 65 -5.36 -13.22 11.44
CA ASP A 65 -4.30 -13.72 12.31
C ASP A 65 -4.59 -15.13 12.83
N GLU A 66 -5.80 -15.40 13.30
CA GLU A 66 -6.20 -16.73 13.75
C GLU A 66 -6.15 -17.74 12.60
N ALA A 67 -6.63 -17.37 11.41
CA ALA A 67 -6.57 -18.25 10.24
C ALA A 67 -5.12 -18.60 9.86
N ARG A 68 -4.21 -17.62 9.88
CA ARG A 68 -2.78 -17.85 9.59
C ARG A 68 -2.09 -18.65 10.71
N ASN A 69 -2.44 -18.41 11.97
CA ASN A 69 -1.94 -19.21 13.08
C ASN A 69 -2.39 -20.67 12.99
N ARG A 70 -3.63 -20.91 12.53
CA ARG A 70 -4.09 -22.28 12.23
C ARG A 70 -3.25 -22.91 11.12
N ALA A 71 -3.00 -22.20 10.04
CA ALA A 71 -2.16 -22.69 8.95
C ALA A 71 -0.73 -22.99 9.44
N LEU A 72 -0.13 -22.08 10.22
CA LEU A 72 1.20 -22.28 10.81
C LEU A 72 1.22 -23.47 11.79
N SER A 73 0.15 -23.73 12.56
CA SER A 73 0.09 -24.84 13.51
C SER A 73 0.11 -26.23 12.83
N HIS A 74 -0.29 -26.33 11.57
CA HIS A 74 -0.22 -27.55 10.79
C HIS A 74 1.16 -27.80 10.15
N VAL A 75 2.06 -26.83 10.17
CA VAL A 75 3.42 -27.01 9.67
C VAL A 75 4.18 -27.94 10.62
N PRO A 76 4.79 -29.05 10.14
CA PRO A 76 5.55 -29.96 10.98
C PRO A 76 6.71 -29.30 11.72
N ASP A 77 7.04 -29.84 12.91
CA ASP A 77 8.10 -29.27 13.76
C ASP A 77 9.51 -29.44 13.18
N ASP A 78 9.70 -30.36 12.24
CA ASP A 78 10.96 -30.63 11.56
C ASP A 78 11.19 -29.78 10.29
N VAL A 79 10.35 -28.79 10.06
CA VAL A 79 10.54 -27.79 9.01
C VAL A 79 11.53 -26.73 9.48
N ASP A 80 12.47 -26.35 8.62
CA ASP A 80 13.47 -25.33 8.92
C ASP A 80 12.94 -23.93 8.57
N ILE A 81 12.32 -23.78 7.39
CA ILE A 81 11.88 -22.50 6.85
C ILE A 81 10.40 -22.54 6.49
N CYS A 82 9.65 -21.60 7.05
CA CYS A 82 8.25 -21.37 6.75
C CYS A 82 8.10 -20.18 5.81
N VAL A 83 7.31 -20.33 4.75
CA VAL A 83 7.04 -19.29 3.75
C VAL A 83 5.53 -19.05 3.67
N SER A 84 5.06 -17.89 4.14
CA SER A 84 3.64 -17.54 4.04
C SER A 84 3.38 -16.76 2.75
N ILE A 85 2.57 -17.35 1.85
CA ILE A 85 2.24 -16.76 0.54
C ILE A 85 0.74 -16.87 0.32
N ASP A 86 0.08 -15.76 0.00
CA ASP A 86 -1.34 -15.74 -0.36
C ASP A 86 -1.53 -16.29 -1.79
N LEU A 87 -2.72 -16.84 -2.11
CA LEU A 87 -2.94 -17.52 -3.40
C LEU A 87 -2.89 -16.57 -4.61
N ASP A 88 -3.00 -15.28 -4.38
CA ASP A 88 -2.83 -14.24 -5.39
C ASP A 88 -1.39 -13.69 -5.48
N GLU A 89 -0.44 -14.31 -4.75
CA GLU A 89 0.99 -13.99 -4.76
C GLU A 89 1.79 -15.13 -5.40
N ILE A 90 2.87 -14.82 -6.13
CA ILE A 90 3.78 -15.82 -6.72
C ILE A 90 5.23 -15.37 -6.63
N HIS A 91 6.14 -16.28 -6.30
CA HIS A 91 7.58 -16.06 -6.43
C HIS A 91 8.06 -16.29 -7.86
N GLU A 92 9.17 -15.66 -8.22
CA GLU A 92 9.89 -15.96 -9.45
C GLU A 92 10.50 -17.38 -9.40
N PRO A 93 10.61 -18.10 -10.53
CA PRO A 93 11.21 -19.43 -10.56
C PRO A 93 12.65 -19.45 -10.02
N GLY A 94 12.99 -20.49 -9.27
CA GLY A 94 14.29 -20.63 -8.62
C GLY A 94 14.36 -20.04 -7.20
N TRP A 95 13.23 -19.54 -6.69
CA TRP A 95 13.16 -18.88 -5.39
C TRP A 95 13.63 -19.75 -4.22
N ALA A 96 13.35 -21.06 -4.24
CA ALA A 96 13.76 -21.94 -3.15
C ALA A 96 15.29 -22.09 -3.10
N ALA A 97 15.96 -22.21 -4.25
CA ALA A 97 17.42 -22.25 -4.32
C ALA A 97 18.06 -20.92 -3.88
N VAL A 98 17.46 -19.78 -4.23
CA VAL A 98 17.88 -18.45 -3.76
C VAL A 98 17.76 -18.37 -2.25
N LEU A 99 16.61 -18.77 -1.70
CA LEU A 99 16.38 -18.78 -0.24
C LEU A 99 17.37 -19.69 0.48
N GLU A 100 17.57 -20.93 0.03
CA GLU A 100 18.52 -21.86 0.63
C GLU A 100 19.95 -21.37 0.61
N SER A 101 20.37 -20.73 -0.48
CA SER A 101 21.75 -20.21 -0.60
C SER A 101 22.03 -19.04 0.35
N ALA A 102 20.99 -18.28 0.68
CA ALA A 102 21.11 -17.10 1.54
C ALA A 102 20.85 -17.41 3.03
N TRP A 103 20.04 -18.45 3.32
CA TRP A 103 19.62 -18.78 4.67
C TRP A 103 20.75 -19.42 5.52
N SER A 104 20.75 -19.07 6.80
CA SER A 104 21.57 -19.71 7.83
C SER A 104 20.72 -19.98 9.07
N PRO A 105 20.99 -21.03 9.86
CA PRO A 105 20.22 -21.35 11.08
C PRO A 105 20.18 -20.22 12.13
N GLU A 106 21.08 -19.26 12.05
CA GLU A 106 21.10 -18.08 12.92
C GLU A 106 20.03 -17.05 12.55
N TYR A 107 19.53 -17.06 11.29
CA TYR A 107 18.48 -16.15 10.88
C TYR A 107 17.12 -16.56 11.42
N THR A 108 16.34 -15.58 11.81
CA THR A 108 14.97 -15.78 12.27
C THR A 108 13.96 -15.48 11.16
N ARG A 109 14.26 -14.48 10.33
CA ARG A 109 13.36 -13.95 9.29
C ARG A 109 14.12 -13.50 8.05
N ALA A 110 13.50 -13.67 6.87
CA ALA A 110 13.99 -13.05 5.63
C ALA A 110 13.07 -11.90 5.19
N LYS A 111 13.71 -10.83 4.73
CA LYS A 111 13.09 -9.69 4.08
C LYS A 111 13.43 -9.70 2.61
N TYR A 112 12.46 -9.34 1.75
CA TYR A 112 12.60 -9.48 0.31
C TYR A 112 11.73 -8.47 -0.45
N PRO A 113 12.04 -8.23 -1.75
CA PRO A 113 11.23 -7.38 -2.61
C PRO A 113 9.83 -7.94 -2.88
N TYR A 114 8.84 -7.07 -2.81
CA TYR A 114 7.45 -7.37 -3.08
C TYR A 114 6.89 -6.42 -4.12
N ILE A 115 6.45 -6.94 -5.25
CA ILE A 115 5.81 -6.18 -6.32
C ILE A 115 4.32 -6.17 -6.07
N TRP A 116 3.83 -5.03 -5.58
CA TRP A 116 2.42 -4.87 -5.19
C TRP A 116 1.47 -4.86 -6.38
N ASN A 117 1.86 -4.20 -7.46
CA ASN A 117 1.06 -4.11 -8.68
C ASN A 117 1.96 -4.01 -9.91
N HIS A 118 1.33 -4.21 -11.06
CA HIS A 118 1.97 -4.15 -12.36
C HIS A 118 1.26 -3.14 -13.25
N ARG A 119 2.03 -2.48 -14.12
CA ARG A 119 1.50 -1.62 -15.18
C ARG A 119 0.83 -2.47 -16.26
N SER A 120 0.09 -1.81 -17.16
CA SER A 120 -0.59 -2.46 -18.29
C SER A 120 0.37 -3.19 -19.26
N ASP A 121 1.65 -2.81 -19.26
CA ASP A 121 2.72 -3.47 -20.02
C ASP A 121 3.35 -4.67 -19.28
N GLY A 122 2.82 -5.02 -18.10
CA GLY A 122 3.30 -6.11 -17.26
C GLY A 122 4.53 -5.78 -16.40
N MET A 123 5.10 -4.60 -16.54
CA MET A 123 6.25 -4.20 -15.73
C MET A 123 5.84 -3.85 -14.30
N PRO A 124 6.70 -4.12 -13.29
CA PRO A 124 6.48 -3.70 -11.91
C PRO A 124 6.20 -2.20 -11.80
N ASP A 125 5.22 -1.82 -10.96
CA ASP A 125 4.86 -0.43 -10.71
C ASP A 125 5.24 0.00 -9.29
N GLN A 126 4.65 -0.61 -8.26
CA GLN A 126 4.98 -0.34 -6.87
C GLN A 126 5.72 -1.52 -6.24
N LYS A 127 6.87 -1.22 -5.63
CA LYS A 127 7.73 -2.20 -4.95
C LYS A 127 7.83 -1.84 -3.48
N TYR A 128 7.60 -2.84 -2.61
CA TYR A 128 7.74 -2.74 -1.17
C TYR A 128 8.70 -3.81 -0.65
N GLN A 129 8.91 -3.81 0.66
CA GLN A 129 9.54 -4.89 1.39
C GLN A 129 8.47 -5.81 1.98
N ARG A 130 8.69 -7.13 1.93
CA ARG A 130 7.92 -8.14 2.65
C ARG A 130 8.82 -8.95 3.57
N GLU A 131 8.20 -9.58 4.58
CA GLU A 131 8.89 -10.26 5.66
C GLU A 131 8.10 -11.47 6.21
N LYS A 132 7.46 -12.24 5.30
CA LYS A 132 6.62 -13.38 5.63
C LYS A 132 7.36 -14.74 5.52
N ILE A 133 8.70 -14.73 5.50
CA ILE A 133 9.56 -15.92 5.51
C ILE A 133 10.29 -15.95 6.84
N HIS A 134 10.19 -17.09 7.55
CA HIS A 134 10.68 -17.18 8.92
C HIS A 134 11.05 -18.63 9.30
N ARG A 135 11.86 -18.81 10.37
CA ARG A 135 12.08 -20.11 10.95
C ARG A 135 10.78 -20.70 11.54
N ARG A 136 10.71 -22.02 11.68
CA ARG A 136 9.49 -22.73 12.11
C ARG A 136 8.95 -22.27 13.46
N HIS A 137 9.80 -21.97 14.41
CA HIS A 137 9.43 -21.66 15.79
C HIS A 137 9.58 -20.18 16.11
N ASP A 138 8.96 -19.75 17.22
CA ASP A 138 9.04 -18.41 17.80
C ASP A 138 8.38 -17.31 16.98
N PHE A 139 7.36 -17.67 16.21
CA PHE A 139 6.55 -16.71 15.45
C PHE A 139 5.07 -16.93 15.67
N HIS A 140 4.34 -15.83 15.70
CA HIS A 140 2.90 -15.80 15.87
C HIS A 140 2.28 -14.64 15.05
N TRP A 141 1.16 -14.89 14.42
CA TRP A 141 0.43 -13.85 13.71
C TRP A 141 -0.47 -13.09 14.67
N ILE A 142 -0.43 -11.78 14.61
CA ILE A 142 -1.25 -10.89 15.43
C ILE A 142 -2.00 -9.89 14.55
N ARG A 143 -3.05 -9.31 15.08
CA ARG A 143 -4.01 -8.38 14.50
C ARG A 143 -5.07 -9.06 13.63
N PRO A 144 -6.36 -8.76 13.89
CA PRO A 144 -7.48 -9.34 13.13
C PRO A 144 -7.45 -9.07 11.62
N VAL A 145 -6.81 -7.96 11.21
CA VAL A 145 -6.60 -7.55 9.81
C VAL A 145 -5.30 -6.74 9.70
N HIS A 146 -4.72 -6.69 8.51
CA HIS A 146 -3.36 -6.17 8.31
C HIS A 146 -2.37 -6.85 9.27
N GLU A 147 -2.56 -8.14 9.39
CA GLU A 147 -1.84 -9.00 10.28
C GLU A 147 -0.33 -8.93 10.05
N ILE A 148 0.40 -9.00 11.14
CA ILE A 148 1.85 -9.06 11.13
C ILE A 148 2.33 -10.33 11.81
N LEU A 149 3.47 -10.81 11.36
CA LEU A 149 4.15 -11.93 11.95
C LEU A 149 5.08 -11.42 13.06
N GLU A 150 4.72 -11.66 14.31
CA GLU A 150 5.47 -11.22 15.49
C GLU A 150 6.48 -12.28 15.90
N TYR A 151 7.69 -11.85 16.24
CA TYR A 151 8.71 -12.72 16.82
C TYR A 151 8.51 -12.80 18.34
N THR A 152 8.42 -14.02 18.87
CA THR A 152 8.16 -14.30 20.29
C THR A 152 9.32 -15.01 20.98
N GLY A 153 10.43 -15.22 20.28
CA GLY A 153 11.59 -15.93 20.82
C GLY A 153 12.43 -15.11 21.79
N GLU A 154 13.34 -15.79 22.48
CA GLU A 154 14.32 -15.14 23.35
C GLU A 154 15.41 -14.44 22.52
N GLY A 155 15.81 -13.26 22.94
CA GLY A 155 16.80 -12.43 22.23
C GLY A 155 16.19 -11.52 21.16
N GLY A 156 17.03 -10.97 20.30
CA GLY A 156 16.61 -10.13 19.17
C GLY A 156 16.35 -10.94 17.91
N GLU A 157 15.54 -10.41 17.00
CA GLU A 157 15.44 -10.98 15.66
C GLU A 157 16.77 -10.81 14.90
N ASN A 158 17.16 -11.86 14.17
CA ASN A 158 18.27 -11.82 13.23
C ASN A 158 17.69 -11.95 11.81
N GLU A 159 17.63 -10.82 11.10
CA GLU A 159 16.97 -10.71 9.82
C GLU A 159 17.99 -10.69 8.67
N ILE A 160 17.64 -11.32 7.54
CA ILE A 160 18.41 -11.24 6.30
C ILE A 160 17.60 -10.54 5.20
N TRP A 161 18.27 -9.70 4.42
CA TRP A 161 17.72 -9.14 3.17
C TRP A 161 18.16 -9.99 1.98
N ILE A 162 17.21 -10.44 1.15
CA ILE A 162 17.47 -11.26 -0.05
C ILE A 162 16.87 -10.51 -1.26
N GLU A 163 17.72 -9.79 -1.99
CA GLU A 163 17.29 -8.94 -3.13
C GLU A 163 16.72 -9.76 -4.30
N GLU A 164 17.26 -10.96 -4.53
CA GLU A 164 16.88 -11.82 -5.64
C GLU A 164 15.58 -12.63 -5.37
N LEU A 165 15.06 -12.58 -4.15
CA LEU A 165 13.85 -13.30 -3.76
C LEU A 165 12.62 -12.42 -4.01
N VAL A 166 12.16 -12.33 -5.24
CA VAL A 166 11.06 -11.43 -5.62
C VAL A 166 9.70 -12.13 -5.51
N LEU A 167 8.74 -11.48 -4.84
CA LEU A 167 7.35 -11.91 -4.74
C LEU A 167 6.44 -10.94 -5.51
N HIS A 168 5.60 -11.45 -6.39
CA HIS A 168 4.65 -10.68 -7.18
C HIS A 168 3.22 -10.89 -6.67
N HIS A 169 2.44 -9.82 -6.61
CA HIS A 169 1.03 -9.85 -6.24
C HIS A 169 0.13 -9.53 -7.44
N TYR A 170 -0.92 -10.33 -7.58
CA TYR A 170 -1.91 -10.21 -8.64
C TYR A 170 -3.33 -10.20 -8.03
N PRO A 171 -3.77 -9.06 -7.50
CA PRO A 171 -4.95 -8.98 -6.66
C PRO A 171 -6.24 -9.36 -7.36
N ASP A 172 -7.16 -9.96 -6.61
CA ASP A 172 -8.54 -10.14 -7.03
C ASP A 172 -9.35 -8.86 -6.79
N VAL A 173 -9.45 -8.03 -7.82
CA VAL A 173 -10.22 -6.78 -7.77
C VAL A 173 -11.74 -7.00 -7.60
N SER A 174 -12.22 -8.24 -7.77
CA SER A 174 -13.64 -8.57 -7.62
C SER A 174 -14.04 -8.86 -6.16
N LYS A 175 -13.09 -9.08 -5.26
CA LYS A 175 -13.36 -9.37 -3.85
C LYS A 175 -13.86 -8.12 -3.11
N PRO A 176 -14.99 -8.23 -2.38
CA PRO A 176 -15.48 -7.12 -1.60
C PRO A 176 -14.57 -6.83 -0.39
N ARG A 177 -14.29 -5.55 -0.14
CA ARG A 177 -13.51 -5.10 1.02
C ARG A 177 -14.35 -4.91 2.29
N SER A 178 -15.64 -5.25 2.25
CA SER A 178 -16.59 -4.96 3.33
C SER A 178 -16.23 -5.57 4.70
N GLN A 179 -15.40 -6.61 4.71
CA GLN A 179 -14.95 -7.25 5.95
C GLN A 179 -13.85 -6.47 6.69
N TYR A 180 -13.16 -5.51 6.03
CA TYR A 180 -12.01 -4.82 6.63
C TYR A 180 -12.42 -3.86 7.76
N LEU A 181 -13.46 -3.07 7.56
CA LEU A 181 -13.89 -2.08 8.55
C LEU A 181 -14.22 -2.68 9.92
N PRO A 182 -15.08 -3.73 10.04
CA PRO A 182 -15.34 -4.36 11.32
C PRO A 182 -14.10 -4.96 11.99
N LEU A 183 -13.16 -5.48 11.21
CA LEU A 183 -11.92 -6.04 11.74
C LEU A 183 -10.94 -4.96 12.23
N LEU A 184 -10.90 -3.82 11.58
CA LEU A 184 -10.12 -2.66 12.06
C LEU A 184 -10.74 -2.08 13.34
N GLU A 185 -12.06 -1.97 13.41
CA GLU A 185 -12.76 -1.57 14.64
C GLU A 185 -12.44 -2.54 15.80
N LEU A 186 -12.40 -3.85 15.53
CA LEU A 186 -12.00 -4.87 16.49
C LEU A 186 -10.53 -4.69 16.90
N SER A 187 -9.62 -4.50 15.95
CA SER A 187 -8.19 -4.31 16.21
C SER A 187 -7.91 -3.15 17.17
N VAL A 188 -8.50 -1.98 16.89
CA VAL A 188 -8.36 -0.80 17.78
C VAL A 188 -9.05 -1.00 19.14
N LYS A 189 -10.12 -1.79 19.19
CA LYS A 189 -10.78 -2.13 20.47
C LYS A 189 -9.94 -3.07 21.30
N GLU A 190 -9.23 -4.04 20.72
CA GLU A 190 -8.34 -4.98 21.39
C GLU A 190 -7.06 -4.28 21.89
N ASP A 191 -6.48 -3.42 21.05
CA ASP A 191 -5.32 -2.60 21.42
C ASP A 191 -5.51 -1.13 20.99
N PRO A 192 -6.05 -0.28 21.86
CA PRO A 192 -6.20 1.15 21.58
C PRO A 192 -4.87 1.92 21.45
N SER A 193 -3.74 1.30 21.80
CA SER A 193 -2.41 1.90 21.66
C SER A 193 -1.72 1.58 20.32
N ASP A 194 -2.28 0.65 19.53
CA ASP A 194 -1.80 0.31 18.19
C ASP A 194 -2.01 1.49 17.23
N ASP A 195 -0.93 2.20 16.93
CA ASP A 195 -0.94 3.35 16.02
C ASP A 195 -1.27 2.92 14.59
N ARG A 196 -0.72 1.81 14.13
CA ARG A 196 -0.97 1.28 12.78
C ARG A 196 -2.44 0.93 12.58
N ALA A 197 -3.05 0.17 13.51
CA ALA A 197 -4.46 -0.18 13.42
C ALA A 197 -5.35 1.08 13.45
N THR A 198 -5.01 2.05 14.30
CA THR A 198 -5.75 3.32 14.43
C THR A 198 -5.64 4.16 13.16
N PHE A 199 -4.46 4.26 12.54
CA PHE A 199 -4.28 4.94 11.26
C PHE A 199 -5.11 4.30 10.14
N TRP A 200 -5.04 2.98 10.00
CA TRP A 200 -5.80 2.25 8.99
C TRP A 200 -7.32 2.37 9.20
N LEU A 201 -7.79 2.30 10.44
CA LEU A 201 -9.20 2.50 10.77
C LEU A 201 -9.68 3.89 10.35
N GLY A 202 -8.93 4.93 10.68
CA GLY A 202 -9.26 6.31 10.30
C GLY A 202 -9.34 6.50 8.79
N ARG A 203 -8.39 5.90 8.04
CA ARG A 203 -8.40 5.90 6.58
C ARG A 203 -9.58 5.12 6.02
N GLU A 204 -9.92 3.98 6.57
CA GLU A 204 -11.03 3.16 6.13
C GLU A 204 -12.36 3.88 6.36
N TYR A 205 -12.53 4.58 7.50
CA TYR A 205 -13.70 5.43 7.73
C TYR A 205 -13.86 6.51 6.65
N LEU A 206 -12.78 7.14 6.19
CA LEU A 206 -12.82 8.10 5.09
C LEU A 206 -13.34 7.45 3.80
N TYR A 207 -12.84 6.27 3.44
CA TYR A 207 -13.29 5.53 2.25
C TYR A 207 -14.76 5.12 2.33
N TYR A 208 -15.26 4.79 3.54
CA TYR A 208 -16.68 4.53 3.79
C TYR A 208 -17.52 5.80 3.98
N GLN A 209 -16.94 6.99 3.72
CA GLN A 209 -17.60 8.29 3.86
C GLN A 209 -18.12 8.58 5.27
N LYS A 210 -17.56 7.92 6.30
CA LYS A 210 -17.83 8.17 7.72
C LYS A 210 -16.91 9.27 8.23
N TYR A 211 -17.08 10.49 7.72
CA TYR A 211 -16.10 11.57 7.86
C TYR A 211 -15.84 11.98 9.31
N ASP A 212 -16.89 12.08 10.15
CA ASP A 212 -16.72 12.40 11.57
C ASP A 212 -15.88 11.35 12.29
N SER A 213 -16.17 10.05 12.05
CA SER A 213 -15.41 8.94 12.63
C SER A 213 -13.95 8.95 12.13
N ALA A 214 -13.71 9.26 10.85
CA ALA A 214 -12.39 9.40 10.29
C ALA A 214 -11.59 10.49 11.01
N ILE A 215 -12.19 11.67 11.19
CA ILE A 215 -11.57 12.81 11.87
C ILE A 215 -11.22 12.45 13.32
N GLU A 216 -12.15 11.86 14.06
CA GLU A 216 -11.94 11.50 15.47
C GLU A 216 -10.82 10.46 15.60
N THR A 217 -10.88 9.39 14.80
CA THR A 217 -9.90 8.30 14.85
C THR A 217 -8.51 8.77 14.45
N LEU A 218 -8.37 9.56 13.38
CA LEU A 218 -7.07 10.07 12.95
C LEU A 218 -6.52 11.11 13.94
N LYS A 219 -7.37 11.91 14.62
CA LYS A 219 -6.93 12.77 15.73
C LYS A 219 -6.47 11.96 16.94
N GLN A 220 -7.07 10.80 17.20
CA GLN A 220 -6.60 9.87 18.23
C GLN A 220 -5.23 9.30 17.83
N TYR A 221 -5.07 8.80 16.61
CA TYR A 221 -3.80 8.33 16.05
C TYR A 221 -2.67 9.34 16.28
N LEU A 222 -2.88 10.62 15.93
CA LEU A 222 -1.87 11.68 16.09
C LEU A 222 -1.42 11.93 17.53
N LYS A 223 -2.16 11.45 18.52
CA LYS A 223 -1.82 11.55 19.96
C LYS A 223 -1.08 10.32 20.49
N LEU A 224 -1.06 9.22 19.75
CA LEU A 224 -0.42 7.99 20.19
C LEU A 224 1.11 8.17 20.26
N PRO A 225 1.78 7.75 21.35
CA PRO A 225 3.23 7.88 21.47
C PRO A 225 4.02 7.10 20.42
N ALA A 226 3.46 6.01 19.89
CA ALA A 226 4.06 5.18 18.85
C ALA A 226 3.98 5.83 17.46
N ALA A 227 3.00 6.68 17.20
CA ALA A 227 2.79 7.38 15.92
C ALA A 227 3.86 8.44 15.65
N ARG A 228 5.09 8.01 15.30
CA ARG A 228 6.26 8.90 15.14
C ARG A 228 6.70 9.08 13.70
N TRP A 229 6.18 8.31 12.77
CA TRP A 229 6.58 8.40 11.37
C TRP A 229 5.92 9.62 10.70
N GLY A 230 6.73 10.64 10.40
CA GLY A 230 6.24 11.93 9.91
C GLY A 230 5.43 11.87 8.62
N GLU A 231 5.77 10.98 7.67
CA GLU A 231 4.98 10.81 6.45
C GLU A 231 3.57 10.27 6.74
N GLU A 232 3.43 9.28 7.64
CA GLU A 232 2.14 8.70 8.00
C GLU A 232 1.30 9.70 8.80
N ARG A 233 1.94 10.48 9.69
CA ARG A 233 1.28 11.57 10.42
C ARG A 233 0.79 12.67 9.47
N SER A 234 1.60 13.04 8.48
CA SER A 234 1.21 13.97 7.43
C SER A 234 0.03 13.43 6.60
N ALA A 235 0.06 12.15 6.24
CA ALA A 235 -1.05 11.50 5.55
C ALA A 235 -2.33 11.48 6.40
N ALA A 236 -2.24 11.21 7.71
CA ALA A 236 -3.38 11.29 8.62
C ALA A 236 -4.00 12.69 8.65
N MET A 237 -3.16 13.74 8.68
CA MET A 237 -3.62 15.13 8.65
C MET A 237 -4.28 15.49 7.32
N ARG A 238 -3.78 14.97 6.19
CA ARG A 238 -4.41 15.10 4.87
C ARG A 238 -5.79 14.44 4.85
N PHE A 239 -5.92 13.22 5.37
CA PHE A 239 -7.20 12.51 5.42
C PHE A 239 -8.22 13.21 6.34
N ILE A 240 -7.76 13.85 7.42
CA ILE A 240 -8.60 14.74 8.24
C ILE A 240 -9.05 15.96 7.41
N ALA A 241 -8.14 16.58 6.64
CA ALA A 241 -8.48 17.71 5.78
C ALA A 241 -9.49 17.32 4.70
N GLN A 242 -9.29 16.21 4.02
CA GLN A 242 -10.23 15.65 3.04
C GLN A 242 -11.62 15.37 3.67
N SER A 243 -11.64 14.86 4.90
CA SER A 243 -12.91 14.64 5.62
C SER A 243 -13.64 15.95 5.90
N TYR A 244 -12.92 17.00 6.35
CA TYR A 244 -13.52 18.33 6.54
C TYR A 244 -13.99 18.98 5.23
N GLU A 245 -13.25 18.78 4.15
CA GLU A 245 -13.69 19.23 2.81
C GLU A 245 -15.03 18.60 2.41
N LYS A 246 -15.19 17.29 2.61
CA LYS A 246 -16.45 16.58 2.35
C LYS A 246 -17.60 17.05 3.27
N LEU A 247 -17.28 17.50 4.47
CA LEU A 247 -18.21 18.14 5.40
C LEU A 247 -18.44 19.64 5.12
N GLN A 248 -17.83 20.15 4.05
CA GLN A 248 -17.91 21.57 3.65
C GLN A 248 -17.31 22.56 4.67
N ASP A 249 -16.42 22.11 5.54
CA ASP A 249 -15.63 22.97 6.44
C ASP A 249 -14.24 23.26 5.82
N GLY A 250 -14.21 24.12 4.82
CA GLY A 250 -12.99 24.52 4.12
C GLY A 250 -11.95 25.17 5.05
N LYS A 251 -12.37 25.87 6.12
CA LYS A 251 -11.42 26.48 7.07
C LYS A 251 -10.66 25.43 7.86
N ALA A 252 -11.35 24.40 8.33
CA ALA A 252 -10.72 23.29 9.01
C ALA A 252 -9.82 22.51 8.04
N ALA A 253 -10.28 22.25 6.81
CA ALA A 253 -9.48 21.57 5.80
C ALA A 253 -8.15 22.29 5.54
N VAL A 254 -8.18 23.60 5.28
CA VAL A 254 -6.98 24.43 5.11
C VAL A 254 -6.04 24.34 6.32
N THR A 255 -6.58 24.41 7.53
CA THR A 255 -5.78 24.32 8.76
C THR A 255 -5.04 22.99 8.85
N TRP A 256 -5.70 21.88 8.51
CA TRP A 256 -5.09 20.55 8.56
C TRP A 256 -4.08 20.31 7.45
N LEU A 257 -4.29 20.88 6.26
CA LEU A 257 -3.31 20.84 5.17
C LEU A 257 -2.02 21.60 5.52
N PHE A 258 -2.11 22.77 6.17
CA PHE A 258 -0.92 23.43 6.69
C PHE A 258 -0.16 22.58 7.71
N ARG A 259 -0.87 21.94 8.64
CA ARG A 259 -0.24 21.02 9.60
C ARG A 259 0.42 19.83 8.93
N ALA A 260 -0.21 19.28 7.88
CA ALA A 260 0.37 18.17 7.11
C ALA A 260 1.69 18.57 6.42
N ILE A 261 1.75 19.80 5.88
CA ILE A 261 2.97 20.36 5.28
C ILE A 261 4.05 20.58 6.36
N GLU A 262 3.68 21.12 7.53
CA GLU A 262 4.60 21.36 8.64
C GLU A 262 5.18 20.03 9.18
N GLU A 263 4.34 19.02 9.31
CA GLU A 263 4.74 17.68 9.81
C GLU A 263 5.76 16.99 8.89
N CYS A 264 5.53 17.03 7.56
CA CYS A 264 6.43 16.42 6.60
C CYS A 264 6.55 17.28 5.32
N PRO A 265 7.39 18.32 5.32
CA PRO A 265 7.53 19.24 4.20
C PRO A 265 8.25 18.64 2.98
N THR A 266 8.76 17.43 3.08
CA THR A 266 9.55 16.74 2.05
C THR A 266 8.75 15.79 1.15
N VAL A 267 7.44 15.69 1.35
CA VAL A 267 6.53 14.91 0.51
C VAL A 267 5.60 15.82 -0.28
N ARG A 268 5.21 15.41 -1.49
CA ARG A 268 4.40 16.28 -2.41
C ARG A 268 2.92 16.26 -2.12
N GLU A 269 2.42 15.21 -1.51
CA GLU A 269 1.01 14.91 -1.32
C GLU A 269 0.23 16.04 -0.64
N PRO A 270 0.66 16.61 0.49
CA PRO A 270 -0.11 17.69 1.14
C PRO A 270 -0.14 18.96 0.31
N TYR A 271 0.89 19.23 -0.49
CA TYR A 271 0.90 20.39 -1.39
C TYR A 271 -0.07 20.21 -2.56
N LEU A 272 -0.17 18.98 -3.12
CA LEU A 272 -1.13 18.69 -4.19
C LEU A 272 -2.57 18.80 -3.68
N ASP A 273 -2.88 18.22 -2.53
CA ASP A 273 -4.20 18.32 -1.92
C ASP A 273 -4.58 19.79 -1.67
N PHE A 274 -3.62 20.58 -1.18
CA PHE A 274 -3.86 22.00 -0.96
C PHE A 274 -4.04 22.79 -2.29
N ALA A 275 -3.28 22.43 -3.33
CA ALA A 275 -3.45 23.04 -4.64
C ALA A 275 -4.83 22.71 -5.24
N ARG A 276 -5.33 21.48 -5.06
CA ARG A 276 -6.68 21.07 -5.48
C ARG A 276 -7.76 21.88 -4.77
N LEU A 277 -7.69 21.97 -3.44
CA LEU A 277 -8.64 22.76 -2.64
C LEU A 277 -8.64 24.25 -3.05
N ALA A 278 -7.46 24.83 -3.20
CA ALA A 278 -7.32 26.23 -3.64
C ALA A 278 -7.81 26.44 -5.08
N TYR A 279 -7.70 25.44 -5.94
CA TYR A 279 -8.19 25.47 -7.31
C TYR A 279 -9.72 25.55 -7.36
N GLU A 280 -10.43 24.79 -6.54
CA GLU A 280 -11.89 24.84 -6.42
C GLU A 280 -12.36 26.25 -5.99
N GLU A 281 -11.59 26.90 -5.12
CA GLU A 281 -11.83 28.28 -4.67
C GLU A 281 -11.34 29.33 -5.66
N LYS A 282 -10.72 28.95 -6.78
CA LYS A 282 -10.08 29.82 -7.75
C LYS A 282 -9.02 30.77 -7.14
N ASN A 283 -8.38 30.31 -6.07
CA ASN A 283 -7.30 31.05 -5.41
C ASN A 283 -5.96 30.80 -6.14
N TRP A 284 -5.82 31.39 -7.33
CA TRP A 284 -4.68 31.14 -8.21
C TRP A 284 -3.31 31.42 -7.57
N PRO A 285 -3.12 32.47 -6.76
CA PRO A 285 -1.85 32.68 -6.05
C PRO A 285 -1.48 31.52 -5.14
N LEU A 286 -2.45 30.95 -4.42
CA LEU A 286 -2.22 29.81 -3.53
C LEU A 286 -1.95 28.53 -4.32
N VAL A 287 -2.73 28.24 -5.38
CA VAL A 287 -2.48 27.10 -6.29
C VAL A 287 -1.04 27.16 -6.79
N TYR A 288 -0.63 28.29 -7.36
CA TYR A 288 0.72 28.44 -7.93
C TYR A 288 1.82 28.26 -6.89
N THR A 289 1.61 28.79 -5.68
CA THR A 289 2.56 28.64 -4.57
C THR A 289 2.71 27.17 -4.16
N MET A 290 1.59 26.46 -3.98
CA MET A 290 1.62 25.04 -3.58
C MET A 290 2.26 24.16 -4.66
N VAL A 291 1.93 24.40 -5.93
CA VAL A 291 2.56 23.70 -7.05
C VAL A 291 4.07 23.93 -7.08
N ARG A 292 4.54 25.16 -6.92
CA ARG A 292 5.97 25.44 -6.89
C ARG A 292 6.68 24.74 -5.74
N SER A 293 6.06 24.75 -4.55
CA SER A 293 6.59 24.05 -3.37
C SER A 293 6.67 22.53 -3.62
N ALA A 294 5.60 21.92 -4.15
CA ALA A 294 5.62 20.50 -4.50
C ALA A 294 6.71 20.16 -5.52
N LEU A 295 6.84 20.96 -6.60
CA LEU A 295 7.82 20.72 -7.67
C LEU A 295 9.28 20.95 -7.23
N SER A 296 9.52 21.68 -6.13
CA SER A 296 10.86 21.80 -5.54
C SER A 296 11.35 20.53 -4.87
N ILE A 297 10.44 19.63 -4.51
CA ILE A 297 10.76 18.31 -3.94
C ILE A 297 11.10 17.37 -5.11
N THR A 298 12.35 16.95 -5.22
CA THR A 298 12.85 16.15 -6.34
C THR A 298 13.05 14.67 -6.00
N GLN A 299 13.11 14.33 -4.73
CA GLN A 299 13.30 12.96 -4.26
C GLN A 299 11.97 12.32 -3.89
N LYS A 300 11.73 11.10 -4.38
CA LYS A 300 10.60 10.27 -3.99
C LYS A 300 10.91 9.60 -2.66
N SER A 301 9.96 9.56 -1.74
CA SER A 301 10.15 8.90 -0.44
C SER A 301 10.26 7.37 -0.57
N GLY A 302 9.63 6.78 -1.59
CA GLY A 302 9.56 5.33 -1.77
C GLY A 302 8.64 4.64 -0.75
N SER A 303 7.91 5.41 0.06
CA SER A 303 6.96 4.86 1.02
C SER A 303 5.67 4.39 0.34
N TYR A 304 4.92 3.52 1.02
CA TYR A 304 3.61 3.06 0.55
C TYR A 304 2.52 4.17 0.54
N LEU A 305 2.83 5.32 1.12
CA LEU A 305 1.97 6.50 1.17
C LEU A 305 2.17 7.43 -0.03
N MET A 306 3.20 7.19 -0.84
CA MET A 306 3.48 7.99 -2.02
C MET A 306 2.39 7.78 -3.08
N GLU A 307 1.76 8.88 -3.49
CA GLU A 307 0.74 8.88 -4.53
C GLU A 307 1.37 9.18 -5.91
N PRO A 308 1.20 8.30 -6.90
CA PRO A 308 1.77 8.50 -8.24
C PRO A 308 1.35 9.81 -8.91
N GLU A 309 0.14 10.29 -8.63
CA GLU A 309 -0.42 11.53 -9.15
C GLU A 309 0.45 12.75 -8.79
N CYS A 310 1.05 12.75 -7.61
CA CYS A 310 1.95 13.81 -7.15
C CYS A 310 3.23 13.95 -8.00
N TRP A 311 3.53 12.91 -8.81
CA TRP A 311 4.70 12.85 -9.70
C TRP A 311 4.31 12.85 -11.18
N GLY A 312 3.02 12.96 -11.46
CA GLY A 312 2.42 12.98 -12.80
C GLY A 312 2.20 14.38 -13.36
N ALA A 313 1.36 14.44 -14.40
CA ALA A 313 1.06 15.67 -15.13
C ALA A 313 0.22 16.68 -14.33
N GLU A 314 -0.47 16.25 -13.27
CA GLU A 314 -1.46 17.08 -12.58
C GLU A 314 -0.86 18.33 -11.93
N LEU A 315 0.29 18.21 -11.25
CA LEU A 315 0.97 19.38 -10.69
C LEU A 315 1.35 20.41 -11.78
N TYR A 316 1.76 19.94 -12.95
CA TYR A 316 2.09 20.82 -14.06
C TYR A 316 0.83 21.44 -14.67
N ASP A 317 -0.26 20.72 -14.78
CA ASP A 317 -1.54 21.25 -15.26
C ASP A 317 -2.08 22.34 -14.32
N LEU A 318 -2.13 22.09 -13.00
CA LEU A 318 -2.49 23.11 -12.01
C LEU A 318 -1.56 24.31 -12.05
N GLY A 319 -0.26 24.09 -12.27
CA GLY A 319 0.74 25.13 -12.46
C GLY A 319 0.49 25.98 -13.70
N ALA A 320 0.13 25.36 -14.82
CA ALA A 320 -0.18 26.04 -16.07
C ALA A 320 -1.41 26.95 -15.92
N VAL A 321 -2.50 26.38 -15.39
CA VAL A 321 -3.76 27.12 -15.19
C VAL A 321 -3.57 28.28 -14.23
N SER A 322 -2.96 28.06 -13.07
CA SER A 322 -2.75 29.13 -12.09
C SER A 322 -1.82 30.21 -12.60
N ALA A 323 -0.73 29.86 -13.26
CA ALA A 323 0.17 30.84 -13.89
C ALA A 323 -0.53 31.68 -14.98
N TYR A 324 -1.40 31.07 -15.78
CA TYR A 324 -2.20 31.75 -16.79
C TYR A 324 -3.09 32.84 -16.16
N TYR A 325 -3.85 32.49 -15.12
CA TYR A 325 -4.72 33.47 -14.44
C TYR A 325 -3.96 34.55 -13.66
N LEU A 326 -2.69 34.31 -13.35
CA LEU A 326 -1.79 35.30 -12.75
C LEU A 326 -1.06 36.17 -13.78
N GLY A 327 -1.32 35.99 -15.08
CA GLY A 327 -0.62 36.71 -16.14
C GLY A 327 0.84 36.27 -16.36
N LEU A 328 1.26 35.16 -15.77
CA LEU A 328 2.60 34.60 -15.89
C LEU A 328 2.69 33.64 -17.09
N TYR A 329 2.34 34.15 -18.30
CA TYR A 329 2.08 33.31 -19.47
C TYR A 329 3.28 32.45 -19.89
N GLY A 330 4.52 32.97 -19.83
CA GLY A 330 5.71 32.14 -20.12
C GLY A 330 5.86 30.98 -19.15
N LYS A 331 5.54 31.18 -17.86
CA LYS A 331 5.52 30.06 -16.88
C LYS A 331 4.36 29.12 -17.11
N ALA A 332 3.21 29.63 -17.54
CA ALA A 332 2.06 28.81 -17.91
C ALA A 332 2.40 27.89 -19.07
N GLU A 333 3.09 28.39 -20.10
CA GLU A 333 3.55 27.59 -21.24
C GLU A 333 4.54 26.50 -20.81
N ASP A 334 5.58 26.86 -20.04
CA ASP A 334 6.55 25.90 -19.50
C ASP A 334 5.88 24.71 -18.76
N HIS A 335 4.85 25.01 -17.98
CA HIS A 335 4.09 24.00 -17.23
C HIS A 335 3.17 23.19 -18.16
N ALA A 336 2.44 23.84 -19.07
CA ALA A 336 1.53 23.17 -20.00
C ALA A 336 2.27 22.20 -20.93
N GLU A 337 3.46 22.58 -21.44
CA GLU A 337 4.30 21.69 -22.25
C GLU A 337 4.71 20.43 -21.48
N LYS A 338 5.11 20.56 -20.22
CA LYS A 338 5.47 19.43 -19.36
C LYS A 338 4.28 18.51 -19.11
N ALA A 339 3.09 19.08 -18.84
CA ALA A 339 1.86 18.30 -18.66
C ALA A 339 1.51 17.50 -19.93
N CYS A 340 1.53 18.16 -21.11
CA CYS A 340 1.31 17.50 -22.40
C CYS A 340 2.33 16.40 -22.71
N LYS A 341 3.61 16.63 -22.39
CA LYS A 341 4.66 15.63 -22.59
C LYS A 341 4.43 14.38 -21.73
N MET A 342 3.89 14.53 -20.53
CA MET A 342 3.58 13.41 -19.63
C MET A 342 2.30 12.67 -20.02
N ARG A 343 1.30 13.38 -20.60
CA ARG A 343 0.03 12.81 -21.08
C ARG A 343 -0.26 13.23 -22.52
N PRO A 344 0.47 12.71 -23.51
CA PRO A 344 0.37 13.18 -24.90
C PRO A 344 -0.96 12.84 -25.58
N ALA A 345 -1.77 11.97 -25.01
CA ALA A 345 -3.10 11.64 -25.53
C ALA A 345 -4.24 12.49 -24.91
N ASP A 346 -3.93 13.38 -23.93
CA ASP A 346 -4.92 14.19 -23.25
C ASP A 346 -5.22 15.47 -24.09
N GLU A 347 -6.37 15.47 -24.79
CA GLU A 347 -6.78 16.57 -25.64
C GLU A 347 -7.06 17.87 -24.87
N ARG A 348 -7.50 17.78 -23.60
CA ARG A 348 -7.71 18.97 -22.76
C ARG A 348 -6.38 19.69 -22.48
N LEU A 349 -5.32 18.95 -22.18
CA LEU A 349 -3.99 19.54 -21.96
C LEU A 349 -3.46 20.20 -23.23
N LYS A 350 -3.66 19.60 -24.38
CA LYS A 350 -3.27 20.20 -25.69
C LYS A 350 -4.02 21.50 -25.96
N SER A 351 -5.34 21.50 -25.77
CA SER A 351 -6.16 22.72 -25.93
C SER A 351 -5.74 23.84 -24.99
N ASN A 352 -5.44 23.50 -23.72
CA ASN A 352 -4.92 24.47 -22.76
C ASN A 352 -3.57 25.03 -23.22
N LEU A 353 -2.66 24.23 -23.73
CA LEU A 353 -1.36 24.69 -24.24
C LEU A 353 -1.52 25.63 -25.43
N GLU A 354 -2.43 25.33 -26.36
CA GLU A 354 -2.72 26.20 -27.52
C GLU A 354 -3.24 27.57 -27.09
N LEU A 355 -4.21 27.60 -26.15
CA LEU A 355 -4.74 28.84 -25.59
C LEU A 355 -3.65 29.69 -24.88
N ILE A 356 -2.78 29.04 -24.13
CA ILE A 356 -1.67 29.71 -23.44
C ILE A 356 -0.69 30.32 -24.46
N ARG A 357 -0.33 29.56 -25.51
CA ARG A 357 0.57 30.03 -26.57
C ARG A 357 0.02 31.28 -27.32
N GLN A 358 -1.28 31.26 -27.59
CA GLN A 358 -1.92 32.45 -28.18
C GLN A 358 -1.72 33.69 -27.28
N ARG A 359 -1.87 33.54 -25.96
CA ARG A 359 -1.64 34.64 -25.01
C ARG A 359 -0.18 35.09 -24.92
N VAL A 360 0.76 34.16 -25.01
CA VAL A 360 2.20 34.46 -25.04
C VAL A 360 2.52 35.32 -26.29
N GLN A 361 1.97 34.97 -27.45
CA GLN A 361 2.15 35.71 -28.69
C GLN A 361 1.55 37.13 -28.63
N GLU A 362 0.29 37.24 -28.14
CA GLU A 362 -0.38 38.53 -27.94
C GLU A 362 0.35 39.52 -27.02
N GLN A 363 1.21 39.01 -26.11
CA GLN A 363 2.05 39.87 -25.25
C GLN A 363 3.38 40.28 -25.89
N ALA A 364 3.83 39.55 -26.90
CA ALA A 364 5.10 39.81 -27.57
C ALA A 364 4.94 40.83 -28.70
N ASP A 365 3.73 40.98 -29.21
CA ASP A 365 3.31 42.01 -30.21
C ASP A 365 2.92 43.32 -29.50
#